data_0a8a86926b2557612af157c74584867c
#
_entry.id   0a8a86926b2557612af157c74584867c
#
_cell.length_a   1.000
_cell.length_b   1.000
_cell.length_c   1.000
_cell.angle_alpha   90.00
_cell.angle_beta   90.00
_cell.angle_gamma   90.00
#
_symmetry.space_group_name_H-M   'P 1'
#
loop_
_entity.id
_entity.type
_entity.pdbx_description
1 polymer ?
#
loop_
_entity_poly.entity_id
_entity_poly.type
_entity_poly.pdbx_seq_one_letter_code
_entity_poly.pdbx_strand_id
1 'polypeptide(L)'
;MRCDVVAVGTELLLGQIVDTNSSWIGEQLAMAGIDSLRQTKVGDNLDRIVRELDEAIDRADAVIVCGGLGPTHDDVTRDALARVMGVRLELDDEAAMRIEGMFRGRGRQMPANNYRQAEVPVGATAIADPQPGTAPGLICPITRPGPDGEPVEKVIYAVPGVPYEMQEIVTKAILPDLIARSGEPAVIRSRVLRTWGESESGLGEQLAGRIAEADRAAEAGRATATIALLASGIEGLKVRLTVKAPTVAEADLLLASEEAEVRAVLGPDLIFGLDDQTMESVVIDLLRERGLSLGLAESLTGGMAASRVTDVPGSSEVFRGAVVSYASEVKFDLLEVPDGPVVSAQAAEAMATGVRKVLEADVGLSFTGVAGPEPQEDQEPGTVFIGVDVDGDVSSIRLRLPGDRLRVRQFSVISGMGFLRQRLLAR
;
A
#
# COMPACT_ATOMS: atom_id res chain seq x y z
N MET A 1 20.60 -11.14 8.69
CA MET A 1 21.05 -9.73 8.75
C MET A 1 19.91 -8.87 9.23
N ARG A 2 20.21 -7.90 10.09
CA ARG A 2 19.23 -6.98 10.67
C ARG A 2 19.52 -5.55 10.23
N CYS A 3 18.51 -4.82 9.76
CA CYS A 3 18.61 -3.43 9.31
C CYS A 3 17.49 -2.59 9.94
N ASP A 4 17.84 -1.61 10.77
CA ASP A 4 16.90 -0.66 11.37
C ASP A 4 16.75 0.59 10.48
N VAL A 5 15.63 1.32 10.64
CA VAL A 5 15.35 2.54 9.86
C VAL A 5 15.26 3.74 10.79
N VAL A 6 15.92 4.85 10.42
CA VAL A 6 15.86 6.12 11.14
C VAL A 6 15.35 7.20 10.18
N ALA A 7 14.15 7.74 10.45
CA ALA A 7 13.57 8.83 9.69
C ALA A 7 13.93 10.17 10.34
N VAL A 8 14.51 11.08 9.55
CA VAL A 8 14.92 12.42 10.00
C VAL A 8 13.97 13.46 9.41
N GLY A 9 13.33 14.22 10.29
CA GLY A 9 12.43 15.32 9.91
C GLY A 9 11.57 15.76 11.10
N THR A 10 11.60 17.02 11.41
CA THR A 10 10.79 17.61 12.49
C THR A 10 9.30 17.55 12.17
N GLU A 11 8.90 17.66 10.90
CA GLU A 11 7.53 17.55 10.42
C GLU A 11 6.92 16.16 10.67
N LEU A 12 7.76 15.11 10.70
CA LEU A 12 7.34 13.75 11.05
C LEU A 12 6.96 13.63 12.52
N LEU A 13 7.73 14.30 13.41
CA LEU A 13 7.46 14.32 14.86
C LEU A 13 6.22 15.16 15.19
N LEU A 14 6.00 16.25 14.45
CA LEU A 14 4.84 17.12 14.61
C LEU A 14 3.55 16.55 14.00
N GLY A 15 3.65 15.41 13.30
CA GLY A 15 2.50 14.79 12.64
C GLY A 15 1.95 15.60 11.44
N GLN A 16 2.75 16.51 10.89
CA GLN A 16 2.37 17.32 9.73
C GLN A 16 2.32 16.50 8.45
N ILE A 17 3.15 15.47 8.36
CA ILE A 17 3.14 14.47 7.30
C ILE A 17 3.18 13.06 7.87
N VAL A 18 2.63 12.11 7.13
CA VAL A 18 2.72 10.67 7.47
C VAL A 18 4.03 10.12 6.95
N ASP A 19 4.73 9.35 7.77
CA ASP A 19 5.96 8.65 7.40
C ASP A 19 5.65 7.43 6.53
N THR A 20 5.49 7.65 5.26
CA THR A 20 5.30 6.59 4.26
C THR A 20 6.63 5.96 3.82
N ASN A 21 7.74 6.69 3.97
CA ASN A 21 9.06 6.24 3.57
C ASN A 21 9.55 5.08 4.44
N SER A 22 9.48 5.20 5.77
CA SER A 22 9.89 4.10 6.66
C SER A 22 9.05 2.85 6.48
N SER A 23 7.73 3.01 6.26
CA SER A 23 6.85 1.89 5.96
C SER A 23 7.27 1.17 4.68
N TRP A 24 7.53 1.92 3.61
CA TRP A 24 7.96 1.37 2.32
C TRP A 24 9.34 0.70 2.42
N ILE A 25 10.33 1.34 3.09
CA ILE A 25 11.66 0.74 3.31
C ILE A 25 11.52 -0.59 4.08
N GLY A 26 10.71 -0.61 5.15
CA GLY A 26 10.46 -1.82 5.93
C GLY A 26 9.87 -2.95 5.09
N GLU A 27 8.95 -2.65 4.18
CA GLU A 27 8.40 -3.62 3.23
C GLU A 27 9.47 -4.16 2.28
N GLN A 28 10.33 -3.29 1.72
CA GLN A 28 11.42 -3.72 0.84
C GLN A 28 12.46 -4.58 1.56
N LEU A 29 12.83 -4.21 2.80
CA LEU A 29 13.72 -5.03 3.63
C LEU A 29 13.13 -6.41 3.92
N ALA A 30 11.84 -6.46 4.27
CA ALA A 30 11.15 -7.72 4.49
C ALA A 30 11.12 -8.59 3.22
N MET A 31 10.86 -8.00 2.04
CA MET A 31 10.92 -8.72 0.76
C MET A 31 12.32 -9.23 0.42
N ALA A 32 13.36 -8.54 0.88
CA ALA A 32 14.77 -8.92 0.70
C ALA A 32 15.30 -9.90 1.76
N GLY A 33 14.49 -10.34 2.71
CA GLY A 33 14.91 -11.26 3.77
C GLY A 33 15.71 -10.64 4.90
N ILE A 34 15.61 -9.33 5.03
CA ILE A 34 16.35 -8.55 6.00
C ILE A 34 15.40 -8.15 7.12
N ASP A 35 15.75 -8.50 8.34
CA ASP A 35 14.91 -8.20 9.51
C ASP A 35 15.00 -6.72 9.87
N SER A 36 13.87 -6.03 9.87
CA SER A 36 13.74 -4.66 10.38
C SER A 36 12.91 -4.68 11.65
N LEU A 37 13.58 -4.58 12.80
CA LEU A 37 12.90 -4.72 14.10
C LEU A 37 12.51 -3.37 14.70
N ARG A 38 13.11 -2.26 14.24
CA ARG A 38 12.80 -0.92 14.73
C ARG A 38 12.83 0.11 13.60
N GLN A 39 11.87 1.01 13.68
CA GLN A 39 11.81 2.21 12.86
C GLN A 39 11.65 3.40 13.83
N THR A 40 12.60 4.32 13.80
CA THR A 40 12.64 5.46 14.74
C THR A 40 12.51 6.77 13.97
N LYS A 41 11.89 7.77 14.59
CA LYS A 41 11.78 9.13 14.05
C LYS A 41 12.58 10.09 14.93
N VAL A 42 13.35 10.97 14.31
CA VAL A 42 14.12 12.00 14.99
C VAL A 42 13.98 13.33 14.27
N GLY A 43 13.89 14.43 15.02
CA GLY A 43 13.84 15.78 14.43
C GLY A 43 15.23 16.26 14.00
N ASP A 44 15.26 17.32 13.19
CA ASP A 44 16.44 17.95 12.59
C ASP A 44 17.36 18.61 13.64
N ASN A 45 17.98 17.77 14.47
CA ASN A 45 18.92 18.19 15.49
C ASN A 45 20.11 17.25 15.51
N LEU A 46 21.29 17.79 15.26
CA LEU A 46 22.52 17.06 15.07
C LEU A 46 22.82 16.07 16.21
N ASP A 47 22.76 16.52 17.46
CA ASP A 47 23.12 15.67 18.61
C ASP A 47 22.09 14.55 18.85
N ARG A 48 20.83 14.77 18.52
CA ARG A 48 19.78 13.74 18.60
C ARG A 48 19.95 12.69 17.50
N ILE A 49 20.24 13.15 16.26
CA ILE A 49 20.48 12.23 15.14
C ILE A 49 21.70 11.36 15.41
N VAL A 50 22.81 11.95 15.88
CA VAL A 50 24.01 11.20 16.25
C VAL A 50 23.69 10.11 17.26
N ARG A 51 23.01 10.45 18.35
CA ARG A 51 22.64 9.49 19.41
C ARG A 51 21.77 8.36 18.84
N GLU A 52 20.76 8.69 18.05
CA GLU A 52 19.86 7.70 17.48
C GLU A 52 20.57 6.76 16.50
N LEU A 53 21.49 7.29 15.69
CA LEU A 53 22.30 6.49 14.76
C LEU A 53 23.28 5.57 15.51
N ASP A 54 23.95 6.06 16.58
CA ASP A 54 24.81 5.24 17.42
C ASP A 54 24.02 4.10 18.08
N GLU A 55 22.86 4.40 18.68
CA GLU A 55 22.01 3.39 19.28
C GLU A 55 21.47 2.39 18.25
N ALA A 56 21.12 2.84 17.04
CA ALA A 56 20.64 1.98 15.98
C ALA A 56 21.74 1.04 15.46
N ILE A 57 22.94 1.55 15.18
CA ILE A 57 24.03 0.74 14.62
C ILE A 57 24.64 -0.21 15.65
N ASP A 58 24.55 0.10 16.94
CA ASP A 58 25.01 -0.81 17.99
C ASP A 58 24.16 -2.10 18.01
N ARG A 59 22.85 -2.00 17.79
CA ARG A 59 21.90 -3.13 17.86
C ARG A 59 21.61 -3.82 16.52
N ALA A 60 21.91 -3.18 15.37
CA ALA A 60 21.68 -3.72 14.03
C ALA A 60 22.99 -3.90 13.27
N ASP A 61 22.97 -4.70 12.18
CA ASP A 61 24.10 -4.89 11.28
C ASP A 61 24.19 -3.73 10.27
N ALA A 62 23.04 -3.14 9.96
CA ALA A 62 22.91 -2.02 9.06
C ALA A 62 21.83 -1.03 9.57
N VAL A 63 21.91 0.23 9.13
CA VAL A 63 20.91 1.26 9.36
C VAL A 63 20.64 2.01 8.06
N ILE A 64 19.37 2.26 7.74
CA ILE A 64 18.99 3.19 6.68
C ILE A 64 18.47 4.46 7.34
N VAL A 65 19.16 5.59 7.14
CA VAL A 65 18.69 6.90 7.56
C VAL A 65 18.06 7.62 6.36
N CYS A 66 16.80 8.09 6.53
CA CYS A 66 16.01 8.73 5.48
C CYS A 66 15.71 10.18 5.86
N GLY A 67 16.16 11.13 5.06
CA GLY A 67 15.95 12.57 5.24
C GLY A 67 17.18 13.34 5.68
N GLY A 68 17.10 14.68 5.66
CA GLY A 68 18.16 15.60 6.08
C GLY A 68 19.40 15.63 5.19
N LEU A 69 19.27 15.28 3.89
CA LEU A 69 20.33 15.33 2.86
C LEU A 69 20.19 16.51 1.89
N GLY A 70 19.28 17.44 2.14
CA GLY A 70 19.11 18.64 1.33
C GLY A 70 20.26 19.67 1.48
N PRO A 71 20.12 20.84 0.85
CA PRO A 71 21.13 21.89 0.88
C PRO A 71 20.90 22.93 1.98
N THR A 72 19.87 22.78 2.82
CA THR A 72 19.49 23.79 3.81
C THR A 72 20.26 23.60 5.13
N HIS A 73 20.16 24.57 6.03
CA HIS A 73 20.93 24.56 7.28
C HIS A 73 20.46 23.52 8.28
N ASP A 74 19.23 23.06 8.16
CA ASP A 74 18.60 22.02 8.96
C ASP A 74 18.86 20.60 8.40
N ASP A 75 19.42 20.50 7.19
CA ASP A 75 19.86 19.23 6.61
C ASP A 75 21.21 18.81 7.22
N VAL A 76 21.17 18.17 8.39
CA VAL A 76 22.37 17.85 9.20
C VAL A 76 22.70 16.36 9.24
N THR A 77 22.08 15.54 8.42
CA THR A 77 22.32 14.08 8.40
C THR A 77 23.76 13.75 8.00
N ARG A 78 24.38 14.45 7.05
CA ARG A 78 25.80 14.25 6.69
C ARG A 78 26.74 14.55 7.84
N ASP A 79 26.48 15.66 8.55
CA ASP A 79 27.25 16.05 9.73
C ASP A 79 27.11 14.99 10.87
N ALA A 80 25.91 14.44 11.04
CA ALA A 80 25.66 13.36 12.00
C ALA A 80 26.44 12.08 11.62
N LEU A 81 26.41 11.67 10.35
CA LEU A 81 27.15 10.52 9.85
C LEU A 81 28.65 10.69 10.07
N ALA A 82 29.21 11.86 9.74
CA ALA A 82 30.63 12.14 9.96
C ALA A 82 31.01 12.02 11.44
N ARG A 83 30.16 12.49 12.36
CA ARG A 83 30.37 12.35 13.81
C ARG A 83 30.31 10.89 14.30
N VAL A 84 29.31 10.14 13.83
CA VAL A 84 29.14 8.72 14.19
C VAL A 84 30.32 7.87 13.67
N MET A 85 30.84 8.20 12.50
CA MET A 85 32.03 7.58 11.94
C MET A 85 33.36 8.10 12.58
N GLY A 86 33.32 9.21 13.31
CA GLY A 86 34.51 9.84 13.89
C GLY A 86 35.44 10.49 12.84
N VAL A 87 34.89 10.97 11.74
CA VAL A 87 35.62 11.54 10.58
C VAL A 87 35.15 12.95 10.24
N ARG A 88 35.83 13.62 9.34
CA ARG A 88 35.41 14.90 8.77
C ARG A 88 34.62 14.70 7.48
N LEU A 89 33.88 15.73 7.08
CA LEU A 89 33.32 15.86 5.75
C LEU A 89 34.38 16.36 4.77
N GLU A 90 34.39 15.83 3.55
CA GLU A 90 35.19 16.31 2.42
C GLU A 90 34.30 16.47 1.21
N LEU A 91 34.62 17.46 0.36
CA LEU A 91 33.92 17.68 -0.89
C LEU A 91 34.28 16.55 -1.88
N ASP A 92 33.25 15.86 -2.39
CA ASP A 92 33.38 14.91 -3.50
C ASP A 92 33.19 15.68 -4.82
N ASP A 93 34.30 15.89 -5.55
CA ASP A 93 34.31 16.66 -6.79
C ASP A 93 33.43 16.01 -7.88
N GLU A 94 33.34 14.67 -7.91
CA GLU A 94 32.48 13.97 -8.88
C GLU A 94 31.00 14.17 -8.54
N ALA A 95 30.62 14.09 -7.28
CA ALA A 95 29.27 14.39 -6.83
C ALA A 95 28.91 15.86 -7.12
N ALA A 96 29.84 16.79 -6.85
CA ALA A 96 29.65 18.21 -7.18
C ALA A 96 29.41 18.42 -8.67
N MET A 97 30.22 17.81 -9.53
CA MET A 97 30.06 17.89 -10.99
C MET A 97 28.72 17.33 -11.47
N ARG A 98 28.27 16.20 -10.90
CA ARG A 98 26.95 15.62 -11.22
C ARG A 98 25.81 16.58 -10.85
N ILE A 99 25.87 17.16 -9.65
CA ILE A 99 24.85 18.11 -9.19
C ILE A 99 24.84 19.37 -10.07
N GLU A 100 26.00 19.95 -10.38
CA GLU A 100 26.11 21.07 -11.32
C GLU A 100 25.53 20.72 -12.69
N GLY A 101 25.79 19.52 -13.19
CA GLY A 101 25.26 19.02 -14.45
C GLY A 101 23.73 19.00 -14.47
N MET A 102 23.08 18.60 -13.36
CA MET A 102 21.62 18.60 -13.21
C MET A 102 21.03 20.02 -13.28
N PHE A 103 21.68 21.00 -12.65
CA PHE A 103 21.27 22.40 -12.73
C PHE A 103 21.44 22.97 -14.15
N ARG A 104 22.61 22.69 -14.76
CA ARG A 104 22.91 23.13 -16.12
C ARG A 104 21.94 22.54 -17.15
N GLY A 105 21.58 21.26 -17.00
CA GLY A 105 20.60 20.60 -17.88
C GLY A 105 19.19 21.22 -17.81
N ARG A 106 18.89 21.93 -16.72
CA ARG A 106 17.64 22.67 -16.53
C ARG A 106 17.79 24.18 -16.87
N GLY A 107 18.91 24.58 -17.48
CA GLY A 107 19.19 25.98 -17.81
C GLY A 107 19.39 26.91 -16.60
N ARG A 108 19.76 26.35 -15.44
CA ARG A 108 19.93 27.07 -14.17
C ARG A 108 21.38 27.01 -13.69
N GLN A 109 21.81 28.06 -12.98
CA GLN A 109 23.07 28.02 -12.26
C GLN A 109 22.85 27.40 -10.88
N MET A 110 23.78 26.53 -10.44
CA MET A 110 23.70 25.90 -9.14
C MET A 110 23.97 26.93 -8.03
N PRO A 111 23.05 27.07 -7.04
CA PRO A 111 23.30 27.88 -5.85
C PRO A 111 24.48 27.33 -5.03
N ALA A 112 25.25 28.22 -4.40
CA ALA A 112 26.45 27.84 -3.64
C ALA A 112 26.17 26.85 -2.48
N ASN A 113 25.01 26.95 -1.84
CA ASN A 113 24.61 26.02 -0.77
C ASN A 113 24.42 24.58 -1.24
N ASN A 114 24.22 24.33 -2.53
CA ASN A 114 24.09 22.97 -3.06
C ASN A 114 25.44 22.19 -3.06
N TYR A 115 26.59 22.87 -2.96
CA TYR A 115 27.86 22.18 -2.76
C TYR A 115 27.89 21.35 -1.48
N ARG A 116 27.13 21.75 -0.45
CA ARG A 116 26.96 20.94 0.76
C ARG A 116 26.40 19.55 0.49
N GLN A 117 25.62 19.39 -0.58
CA GLN A 117 25.09 18.06 -0.97
C GLN A 117 26.17 17.14 -1.52
N ALA A 118 27.29 17.67 -1.93
CA ALA A 118 28.46 16.91 -2.38
C ALA A 118 29.49 16.64 -1.26
N GLU A 119 29.25 17.13 -0.03
CA GLU A 119 30.12 16.79 1.10
C GLU A 119 29.82 15.37 1.57
N VAL A 120 30.88 14.55 1.70
CA VAL A 120 30.80 13.12 2.03
C VAL A 120 31.71 12.84 3.24
N PRO A 121 31.30 12.06 4.25
CA PRO A 121 32.19 11.63 5.34
C PRO A 121 33.38 10.85 4.76
N VAL A 122 34.58 11.12 5.26
CA VAL A 122 35.79 10.40 4.83
C VAL A 122 35.63 8.90 5.05
N GLY A 123 35.84 8.11 4.00
CA GLY A 123 35.64 6.67 3.99
C GLY A 123 34.20 6.22 3.62
N ALA A 124 33.27 7.15 3.47
CA ALA A 124 31.97 6.86 2.87
C ALA A 124 32.01 7.05 1.33
N THR A 125 31.00 6.52 0.66
CA THR A 125 30.85 6.62 -0.80
C THR A 125 29.52 7.28 -1.15
N ALA A 126 29.56 8.32 -2.01
CA ALA A 126 28.37 8.86 -2.62
C ALA A 126 27.86 7.92 -3.72
N ILE A 127 26.58 7.55 -3.66
CA ILE A 127 25.93 6.72 -4.67
C ILE A 127 25.79 7.55 -5.96
N ALA A 128 26.50 7.12 -7.00
CA ALA A 128 26.55 7.83 -8.27
C ALA A 128 25.39 7.43 -9.21
N ASP A 129 24.97 6.17 -9.14
CA ASP A 129 23.90 5.59 -9.94
C ASP A 129 23.11 4.58 -9.08
N PRO A 130 21.81 4.83 -8.84
CA PRO A 130 21.03 5.97 -9.32
C PRO A 130 21.24 7.26 -8.49
N GLN A 131 21.21 8.39 -9.15
CA GLN A 131 21.09 9.70 -8.50
C GLN A 131 19.92 10.48 -9.11
N PRO A 132 18.67 10.21 -8.70
CA PRO A 132 17.46 10.78 -9.30
C PRO A 132 17.24 12.26 -8.97
N GLY A 133 17.86 12.74 -7.88
CA GLY A 133 17.78 14.13 -7.41
C GLY A 133 19.15 14.74 -7.14
N THR A 134 19.16 15.96 -6.62
CA THR A 134 20.41 16.67 -6.31
C THR A 134 21.13 16.12 -5.07
N ALA A 135 20.43 15.44 -4.15
CA ALA A 135 21.03 14.82 -2.99
C ALA A 135 21.43 13.38 -3.34
N PRO A 136 22.73 13.05 -3.41
CA PRO A 136 23.16 11.65 -3.56
C PRO A 136 22.85 10.86 -2.28
N GLY A 137 22.56 9.58 -2.44
CA GLY A 137 22.59 8.64 -1.33
C GLY A 137 24.04 8.39 -0.88
N LEU A 138 24.22 7.89 0.35
CA LEU A 138 25.54 7.59 0.90
C LEU A 138 25.60 6.15 1.41
N ILE A 139 26.76 5.52 1.27
CA ILE A 139 27.15 4.24 1.88
C ILE A 139 28.28 4.54 2.86
N CYS A 140 28.03 4.37 4.15
CA CYS A 140 28.95 4.72 5.23
C CYS A 140 29.36 3.44 5.99
N PRO A 141 30.47 2.78 5.61
CA PRO A 141 31.02 1.67 6.38
C PRO A 141 31.47 2.15 7.76
N ILE A 142 31.20 1.34 8.78
CA ILE A 142 31.59 1.65 10.15
C ILE A 142 31.96 0.37 10.89
N THR A 143 32.99 0.44 11.74
CA THR A 143 33.40 -0.66 12.60
C THR A 143 32.88 -0.42 14.02
N ARG A 144 32.27 -1.42 14.63
CA ARG A 144 31.79 -1.41 16.01
C ARG A 144 32.26 -2.66 16.74
N PRO A 145 32.40 -2.60 18.10
CA PRO A 145 32.64 -3.81 18.87
C PRO A 145 31.49 -4.79 18.75
N GLY A 146 31.78 -6.05 18.46
CA GLY A 146 30.81 -7.15 18.51
C GLY A 146 30.51 -7.59 19.95
N PRO A 147 29.61 -8.58 20.14
CA PRO A 147 29.25 -9.08 21.47
C PRO A 147 30.41 -9.70 22.25
N ASP A 148 31.43 -10.17 21.57
CA ASP A 148 32.68 -10.74 22.08
C ASP A 148 33.81 -9.71 22.20
N GLY A 149 33.56 -8.45 21.84
CA GLY A 149 34.53 -7.36 21.82
C GLY A 149 35.37 -7.26 20.55
N GLU A 150 35.26 -8.21 19.64
CA GLU A 150 35.95 -8.16 18.35
C GLU A 150 35.31 -7.12 17.40
N PRO A 151 36.11 -6.47 16.54
CA PRO A 151 35.59 -5.49 15.61
C PRO A 151 34.71 -6.14 14.55
N VAL A 152 33.47 -5.62 14.41
CA VAL A 152 32.51 -6.06 13.38
C VAL A 152 32.25 -4.91 12.42
N GLU A 153 32.34 -5.21 11.12
CA GLU A 153 31.96 -4.27 10.07
C GLU A 153 30.45 -4.16 9.97
N LYS A 154 29.95 -2.94 10.02
CA LYS A 154 28.55 -2.56 9.86
C LYS A 154 28.42 -1.44 8.84
N VAL A 155 27.22 -1.04 8.47
CA VAL A 155 27.00 0.00 7.46
C VAL A 155 25.83 0.89 7.80
N ILE A 156 25.98 2.19 7.56
CA ILE A 156 24.87 3.15 7.58
C ILE A 156 24.66 3.66 6.16
N TYR A 157 23.46 3.52 5.65
CA TYR A 157 23.03 4.11 4.39
C TYR A 157 22.25 5.39 4.66
N ALA A 158 22.46 6.41 3.84
CA ALA A 158 21.63 7.60 3.90
C ALA A 158 20.94 7.85 2.56
N VAL A 159 19.65 8.19 2.63
CA VAL A 159 18.81 8.47 1.46
C VAL A 159 18.02 9.78 1.62
N PRO A 160 17.69 10.47 0.51
CA PRO A 160 16.84 11.66 0.55
C PRO A 160 15.46 11.37 1.15
N GLY A 161 14.81 12.41 1.70
CA GLY A 161 13.43 12.34 2.18
C GLY A 161 12.36 12.32 1.08
N VAL A 162 12.71 12.72 -0.14
CA VAL A 162 11.77 12.73 -1.28
C VAL A 162 11.45 11.30 -1.71
N PRO A 163 10.17 10.85 -1.69
CA PRO A 163 9.83 9.44 -1.81
C PRO A 163 10.39 8.76 -3.06
N TYR A 164 10.21 9.34 -4.25
CA TYR A 164 10.66 8.71 -5.49
C TYR A 164 12.20 8.59 -5.57
N GLU A 165 12.94 9.56 -5.02
CA GLU A 165 14.41 9.54 -4.97
C GLU A 165 14.90 8.44 -4.02
N MET A 166 14.31 8.39 -2.84
CA MET A 166 14.59 7.35 -1.84
C MET A 166 14.32 5.95 -2.39
N GLN A 167 13.14 5.75 -3.00
CA GLN A 167 12.75 4.45 -3.55
C GLN A 167 13.71 3.95 -4.63
N GLU A 168 14.12 4.83 -5.53
CA GLU A 168 15.05 4.47 -6.61
C GLU A 168 16.43 4.10 -6.08
N ILE A 169 16.96 4.87 -5.11
CA ILE A 169 18.27 4.60 -4.48
C ILE A 169 18.23 3.30 -3.67
N VAL A 170 17.18 3.11 -2.87
CA VAL A 170 17.03 1.88 -2.07
C VAL A 170 16.95 0.66 -2.96
N THR A 171 16.10 0.68 -3.99
CA THR A 171 15.89 -0.47 -4.86
C THR A 171 17.12 -0.83 -5.68
N LYS A 172 17.82 0.16 -6.26
CA LYS A 172 18.89 -0.09 -7.25
C LYS A 172 20.27 -0.17 -6.64
N ALA A 173 20.50 0.44 -5.47
CA ALA A 173 21.84 0.48 -4.86
C ALA A 173 21.88 -0.18 -3.47
N ILE A 174 20.97 0.19 -2.54
CA ILE A 174 21.09 -0.24 -1.14
C ILE A 174 20.67 -1.70 -0.95
N LEU A 175 19.53 -2.12 -1.49
CA LEU A 175 19.08 -3.50 -1.35
C LEU A 175 20.06 -4.51 -1.96
N PRO A 176 20.63 -4.31 -3.16
CA PRO A 176 21.67 -5.19 -3.69
C PRO A 176 22.91 -5.28 -2.78
N ASP A 177 23.36 -4.16 -2.22
CA ASP A 177 24.53 -4.15 -1.31
C ASP A 177 24.21 -4.85 0.03
N LEU A 178 23.02 -4.64 0.60
CA LEU A 178 22.55 -5.34 1.80
C LEU A 178 22.45 -6.85 1.58
N ILE A 179 21.88 -7.29 0.45
CA ILE A 179 21.78 -8.71 0.10
C ILE A 179 23.18 -9.32 -0.04
N ALA A 180 24.10 -8.62 -0.70
CA ALA A 180 25.48 -9.09 -0.83
C ALA A 180 26.19 -9.23 0.53
N ARG A 181 25.96 -8.28 1.46
CA ARG A 181 26.51 -8.31 2.82
C ARG A 181 25.88 -9.37 3.71
N SER A 182 24.62 -9.74 3.46
CA SER A 182 23.93 -10.74 4.29
C SER A 182 24.56 -12.14 4.21
N GLY A 183 25.30 -12.44 3.15
CA GLY A 183 26.01 -13.69 2.97
C GLY A 183 25.13 -14.93 2.74
N GLU A 184 23.83 -14.82 2.92
CA GLU A 184 22.85 -15.89 2.69
C GLU A 184 21.97 -15.51 1.50
N PRO A 185 21.99 -16.27 0.40
CA PRO A 185 21.02 -16.10 -0.66
C PRO A 185 19.66 -16.57 -0.14
N ALA A 186 18.89 -15.65 0.42
CA ALA A 186 17.51 -15.91 0.79
C ALA A 186 16.60 -15.05 -0.06
N VAL A 187 15.63 -15.69 -0.68
CA VAL A 187 14.55 -15.03 -1.41
C VAL A 187 13.34 -14.99 -0.50
N ILE A 188 12.78 -13.81 -0.30
CA ILE A 188 11.45 -13.67 0.30
C ILE A 188 10.45 -13.37 -0.79
N ARG A 189 9.37 -14.10 -0.77
CA ARG A 189 8.22 -13.90 -1.63
C ARG A 189 6.99 -13.74 -0.77
N SER A 190 6.14 -12.81 -1.15
CA SER A 190 4.83 -12.61 -0.52
C SER A 190 3.72 -12.73 -1.54
N ARG A 191 2.56 -13.17 -1.06
CA ARG A 191 1.29 -13.16 -1.77
C ARG A 191 0.21 -12.61 -0.85
N VAL A 192 -0.63 -11.74 -1.37
CA VAL A 192 -1.73 -11.17 -0.62
C VAL A 192 -3.05 -11.70 -1.18
N LEU A 193 -3.81 -12.39 -0.33
CA LEU A 193 -5.19 -12.78 -0.64
C LEU A 193 -6.11 -11.64 -0.19
N ARG A 194 -6.86 -11.10 -1.12
CA ARG A 194 -7.81 -10.00 -0.87
C ARG A 194 -9.15 -10.58 -0.47
N THR A 195 -9.66 -10.21 0.71
CA THR A 195 -10.90 -10.78 1.25
C THR A 195 -11.96 -9.71 1.50
N TRP A 196 -13.22 -10.08 1.32
CA TRP A 196 -14.37 -9.22 1.59
C TRP A 196 -15.53 -10.00 2.16
N GLY A 197 -16.24 -9.40 3.13
CA GLY A 197 -17.48 -9.97 3.69
C GLY A 197 -17.32 -10.62 5.06
N GLU A 198 -16.09 -10.66 5.61
CA GLU A 198 -15.82 -11.20 6.95
C GLU A 198 -15.09 -10.16 7.83
N SER A 199 -15.23 -10.30 9.14
CA SER A 199 -14.51 -9.50 10.13
C SER A 199 -13.09 -10.00 10.35
N GLU A 200 -12.19 -9.15 10.88
CA GLU A 200 -10.81 -9.54 11.22
C GLU A 200 -10.80 -10.68 12.25
N SER A 201 -11.66 -10.59 13.26
CA SER A 201 -11.80 -11.67 14.27
C SER A 201 -12.32 -12.97 13.65
N GLY A 202 -13.26 -12.89 12.72
CA GLY A 202 -13.81 -14.05 12.03
C GLY A 202 -12.77 -14.75 11.15
N LEU A 203 -11.98 -13.98 10.38
CA LEU A 203 -10.85 -14.51 9.60
C LEU A 203 -9.78 -15.10 10.53
N GLY A 204 -9.46 -14.42 11.65
CA GLY A 204 -8.51 -14.91 12.64
C GLY A 204 -8.93 -16.24 13.26
N GLU A 205 -10.21 -16.41 13.59
CA GLU A 205 -10.74 -17.66 14.11
C GLU A 205 -10.67 -18.80 13.08
N GLN A 206 -11.08 -18.53 11.83
CA GLN A 206 -11.03 -19.51 10.75
C GLN A 206 -9.57 -19.94 10.45
N LEU A 207 -8.61 -19.02 10.46
CA LEU A 207 -7.22 -19.31 10.15
C LEU A 207 -6.36 -19.72 11.35
N ALA A 208 -6.89 -19.69 12.57
CA ALA A 208 -6.13 -19.97 13.81
C ALA A 208 -5.37 -21.31 13.75
N GLY A 209 -6.00 -22.34 13.21
CA GLY A 209 -5.38 -23.66 13.04
C GLY A 209 -4.18 -23.64 12.11
N ARG A 210 -4.28 -22.96 10.97
CA ARG A 210 -3.20 -22.82 9.98
C ARG A 210 -2.06 -21.96 10.52
N ILE A 211 -2.38 -20.83 11.17
CA ILE A 211 -1.37 -19.96 11.79
C ILE A 211 -0.55 -20.76 12.82
N ALA A 212 -1.23 -21.47 13.74
CA ALA A 212 -0.55 -22.28 14.75
C ALA A 212 0.28 -23.43 14.16
N GLU A 213 -0.10 -24.00 13.01
CA GLU A 213 0.68 -25.01 12.31
C GLU A 213 1.92 -24.41 11.64
N ALA A 214 1.79 -23.26 11.00
CA ALA A 214 2.90 -22.52 10.42
C ALA A 214 3.93 -22.13 11.50
N ASP A 215 3.48 -21.61 12.64
CA ASP A 215 4.34 -21.23 13.77
C ASP A 215 5.13 -22.45 14.30
N ARG A 216 4.46 -23.57 14.52
CA ARG A 216 5.13 -24.81 14.94
C ARG A 216 6.12 -25.35 13.90
N ALA A 217 5.84 -25.18 12.61
CA ALA A 217 6.77 -25.55 11.56
C ALA A 217 8.01 -24.67 11.57
N ALA A 218 7.84 -23.36 11.75
CA ALA A 218 8.92 -22.39 11.88
C ALA A 218 9.80 -22.65 13.11
N GLU A 219 9.19 -22.90 14.28
CA GLU A 219 9.90 -23.30 15.52
C GLU A 219 10.72 -24.60 15.36
N ALA A 220 10.23 -25.51 14.54
CA ALA A 220 10.94 -26.76 14.19
C ALA A 220 12.00 -26.58 13.09
N GLY A 221 12.28 -25.34 12.65
CA GLY A 221 13.26 -25.02 11.61
C GLY A 221 12.85 -25.48 10.20
N ARG A 222 11.55 -25.76 9.98
CA ARG A 222 11.03 -26.12 8.66
C ARG A 222 10.63 -24.85 7.89
N ALA A 223 10.95 -24.84 6.59
CA ALA A 223 10.50 -23.78 5.72
C ALA A 223 8.95 -23.77 5.66
N THR A 224 8.36 -22.64 5.95
CA THR A 224 6.91 -22.44 6.00
C THR A 224 6.56 -20.99 5.65
N ALA A 225 5.29 -20.72 5.35
CA ALA A 225 4.80 -19.38 5.19
C ALA A 225 4.40 -18.76 6.54
N THR A 226 4.69 -17.49 6.72
CA THR A 226 4.08 -16.65 7.76
C THR A 226 2.73 -16.14 7.25
N ILE A 227 1.68 -16.26 8.05
CA ILE A 227 0.33 -15.79 7.73
C ILE A 227 0.04 -14.55 8.59
N ALA A 228 -0.23 -13.42 7.95
CA ALA A 228 -0.56 -12.17 8.62
C ALA A 228 -1.90 -11.62 8.14
N LEU A 229 -2.74 -11.16 9.08
CA LEU A 229 -3.98 -10.45 8.79
C LEU A 229 -3.71 -8.95 8.82
N LEU A 230 -4.11 -8.25 7.77
CA LEU A 230 -3.89 -6.81 7.62
C LEU A 230 -5.23 -6.14 7.31
N ALA A 231 -5.64 -5.21 8.18
CA ALA A 231 -6.80 -4.37 7.93
C ALA A 231 -6.46 -3.32 6.86
N SER A 232 -7.29 -3.22 5.83
CA SER A 232 -7.09 -2.27 4.72
C SER A 232 -8.27 -1.29 4.58
N GLY A 233 -8.91 -0.94 5.68
CA GLY A 233 -10.01 0.01 5.70
C GLY A 233 -11.15 -0.37 4.76
N ILE A 234 -11.41 0.50 3.78
CA ILE A 234 -12.49 0.30 2.78
C ILE A 234 -12.20 -0.79 1.75
N GLU A 235 -10.98 -1.28 1.70
CA GLU A 235 -10.55 -2.31 0.74
C GLU A 235 -10.68 -3.73 1.28
N GLY A 236 -11.31 -3.89 2.43
CA GLY A 236 -11.48 -5.17 3.12
C GLY A 236 -10.26 -5.60 3.93
N LEU A 237 -10.14 -6.87 4.13
CA LEU A 237 -9.03 -7.49 4.85
C LEU A 237 -8.08 -8.18 3.86
N LYS A 238 -6.82 -8.24 4.23
CA LYS A 238 -5.78 -8.90 3.45
C LYS A 238 -5.19 -10.04 4.29
N VAL A 239 -5.10 -11.22 3.70
CA VAL A 239 -4.33 -12.33 4.27
C VAL A 239 -3.01 -12.38 3.52
N ARG A 240 -1.93 -11.94 4.16
CA ARG A 240 -0.59 -11.96 3.56
C ARG A 240 0.15 -13.23 3.95
N LEU A 241 0.57 -13.96 2.94
CA LEU A 241 1.47 -15.10 3.04
C LEU A 241 2.88 -14.63 2.71
N THR A 242 3.85 -14.93 3.55
CA THR A 242 5.26 -14.57 3.32
C THR A 242 6.14 -15.78 3.55
N VAL A 243 6.98 -16.11 2.57
CA VAL A 243 7.91 -17.26 2.60
C VAL A 243 9.34 -16.75 2.42
N LYS A 244 10.25 -17.29 3.21
CA LYS A 244 11.71 -17.16 3.03
C LYS A 244 12.27 -18.50 2.59
N ALA A 245 12.94 -18.54 1.43
CA ALA A 245 13.52 -19.77 0.89
C ALA A 245 14.87 -19.49 0.19
N PRO A 246 15.72 -20.51 -0.02
CA PRO A 246 16.99 -20.34 -0.73
C PRO A 246 16.86 -19.91 -2.19
N THR A 247 15.77 -20.30 -2.86
CA THR A 247 15.54 -20.01 -4.28
C THR A 247 14.12 -19.49 -4.54
N VAL A 248 13.97 -18.74 -5.64
CA VAL A 248 12.64 -18.26 -6.11
C VAL A 248 11.67 -19.43 -6.33
N ALA A 249 12.14 -20.51 -6.95
CA ALA A 249 11.31 -21.67 -7.26
C ALA A 249 10.76 -22.35 -5.99
N GLU A 250 11.60 -22.51 -4.96
CA GLU A 250 11.17 -23.04 -3.67
C GLU A 250 10.19 -22.12 -2.95
N ALA A 251 10.45 -20.80 -2.97
CA ALA A 251 9.54 -19.82 -2.39
C ALA A 251 8.16 -19.84 -3.06
N ASP A 252 8.13 -19.89 -4.40
CA ASP A 252 6.87 -19.92 -5.15
C ASP A 252 6.09 -21.24 -4.92
N LEU A 253 6.77 -22.38 -4.77
CA LEU A 253 6.12 -23.65 -4.42
C LEU A 253 5.50 -23.62 -3.02
N LEU A 254 6.22 -23.09 -2.03
CA LEU A 254 5.71 -22.95 -0.66
C LEU A 254 4.53 -21.98 -0.60
N LEU A 255 4.60 -20.84 -1.32
CA LEU A 255 3.50 -19.91 -1.41
C LEU A 255 2.26 -20.53 -2.05
N ALA A 256 2.43 -21.24 -3.16
CA ALA A 256 1.32 -21.91 -3.84
C ALA A 256 0.66 -22.98 -2.94
N SER A 257 1.47 -23.73 -2.19
CA SER A 257 0.97 -24.72 -1.24
C SER A 257 0.16 -24.07 -0.11
N GLU A 258 0.70 -23.02 0.51
CA GLU A 258 0.01 -22.34 1.60
C GLU A 258 -1.24 -21.59 1.13
N GLU A 259 -1.20 -20.97 -0.06
CA GLU A 259 -2.37 -20.38 -0.67
C GLU A 259 -3.51 -21.38 -0.85
N ALA A 260 -3.20 -22.58 -1.33
CA ALA A 260 -4.20 -23.63 -1.51
C ALA A 260 -4.85 -24.04 -0.17
N GLU A 261 -4.07 -24.17 0.90
CA GLU A 261 -4.58 -24.48 2.24
C GLU A 261 -5.47 -23.36 2.79
N VAL A 262 -5.02 -22.09 2.66
CA VAL A 262 -5.81 -20.92 3.10
C VAL A 262 -7.11 -20.82 2.30
N ARG A 263 -7.08 -21.07 0.99
CA ARG A 263 -8.29 -21.09 0.15
C ARG A 263 -9.25 -22.22 0.54
N ALA A 264 -8.72 -23.37 0.93
CA ALA A 264 -9.56 -24.49 1.40
C ALA A 264 -10.28 -24.15 2.72
N VAL A 265 -9.64 -23.39 3.60
CA VAL A 265 -10.24 -22.94 4.86
C VAL A 265 -11.27 -21.84 4.65
N LEU A 266 -10.94 -20.78 3.89
CA LEU A 266 -11.78 -19.59 3.74
C LEU A 266 -12.92 -19.77 2.71
N GLY A 267 -12.79 -20.73 1.82
CA GLY A 267 -13.73 -20.95 0.72
C GLY A 267 -13.59 -19.92 -0.43
N PRO A 268 -14.30 -20.17 -1.55
CA PRO A 268 -14.16 -19.38 -2.78
C PRO A 268 -14.80 -17.98 -2.68
N ASP A 269 -15.77 -17.81 -1.78
CA ASP A 269 -16.59 -16.59 -1.73
C ASP A 269 -15.86 -15.42 -1.07
N LEU A 270 -15.11 -15.70 -0.01
CA LEU A 270 -14.41 -14.69 0.79
C LEU A 270 -13.22 -14.06 0.06
N ILE A 271 -12.48 -14.85 -0.72
CA ILE A 271 -11.30 -14.37 -1.45
C ILE A 271 -11.74 -13.84 -2.81
N PHE A 272 -11.66 -12.52 -3.00
CA PHE A 272 -12.07 -11.92 -4.26
C PHE A 272 -10.92 -11.66 -5.23
N GLY A 273 -9.68 -11.55 -4.75
CA GLY A 273 -8.55 -11.19 -5.59
C GLY A 273 -7.20 -11.51 -4.97
N LEU A 274 -6.15 -11.22 -5.71
CA LEU A 274 -4.74 -11.43 -5.32
C LEU A 274 -3.97 -10.12 -5.42
N ASP A 275 -2.98 -9.96 -4.59
CA ASP A 275 -1.97 -8.89 -4.60
C ASP A 275 -2.58 -7.49 -4.77
N ASP A 276 -2.38 -6.82 -5.90
CA ASP A 276 -2.85 -5.47 -6.16
C ASP A 276 -4.26 -5.40 -6.76
N GLN A 277 -4.92 -6.54 -6.96
CA GLN A 277 -6.29 -6.55 -7.48
C GLN A 277 -7.24 -5.82 -6.53
N THR A 278 -8.06 -4.93 -7.09
CA THR A 278 -9.17 -4.29 -6.39
C THR A 278 -10.47 -5.02 -6.69
N MET A 279 -11.51 -4.79 -5.91
CA MET A 279 -12.83 -5.38 -6.19
C MET A 279 -13.36 -4.92 -7.54
N GLU A 280 -13.10 -3.66 -7.90
CA GLU A 280 -13.47 -3.09 -9.19
C GLU A 280 -12.73 -3.76 -10.35
N SER A 281 -11.42 -3.97 -10.21
CA SER A 281 -10.65 -4.64 -11.28
C SER A 281 -11.14 -6.06 -11.52
N VAL A 282 -11.45 -6.80 -10.46
CA VAL A 282 -11.99 -8.16 -10.57
C VAL A 282 -13.38 -8.17 -11.23
N VAL A 283 -14.24 -7.20 -10.89
CA VAL A 283 -15.55 -7.07 -11.54
C VAL A 283 -15.42 -6.71 -13.02
N ILE A 284 -14.53 -5.78 -13.36
CA ILE A 284 -14.25 -5.39 -14.76
C ILE A 284 -13.73 -6.58 -15.56
N ASP A 285 -12.81 -7.37 -15.01
CA ASP A 285 -12.28 -8.57 -15.67
C ASP A 285 -13.38 -9.62 -15.90
N LEU A 286 -14.23 -9.88 -14.91
CA LEU A 286 -15.38 -10.79 -15.05
C LEU A 286 -16.38 -10.33 -16.11
N LEU A 287 -16.64 -9.02 -16.19
CA LEU A 287 -17.52 -8.46 -17.22
C LEU A 287 -16.89 -8.63 -18.63
N ARG A 288 -15.59 -8.35 -18.75
CA ARG A 288 -14.84 -8.51 -19.99
C ARG A 288 -14.83 -9.96 -20.47
N GLU A 289 -14.53 -10.91 -19.59
CA GLU A 289 -14.51 -12.35 -19.88
C GLU A 289 -15.87 -12.86 -20.38
N ARG A 290 -16.95 -12.24 -19.92
CA ARG A 290 -18.33 -12.61 -20.29
C ARG A 290 -18.92 -11.80 -21.43
N GLY A 291 -18.19 -10.79 -21.90
CA GLY A 291 -18.66 -9.87 -22.94
C GLY A 291 -19.86 -9.02 -22.51
N LEU A 292 -19.96 -8.70 -21.21
CA LEU A 292 -21.04 -7.91 -20.62
C LEU A 292 -20.62 -6.47 -20.36
N SER A 293 -21.55 -5.54 -20.57
CA SER A 293 -21.37 -4.12 -20.28
C SER A 293 -22.08 -3.69 -19.00
N LEU A 294 -21.55 -2.67 -18.31
CA LEU A 294 -22.00 -2.17 -17.00
C LEU A 294 -22.53 -0.74 -17.08
N GLY A 295 -23.71 -0.51 -16.50
CA GLY A 295 -24.28 0.80 -16.18
C GLY A 295 -24.44 0.97 -14.67
N LEU A 296 -24.18 2.17 -14.12
CA LEU A 296 -24.31 2.47 -12.69
C LEU A 296 -25.40 3.51 -12.44
N ALA A 297 -26.25 3.28 -11.41
CA ALA A 297 -27.20 4.26 -10.87
C ALA A 297 -26.81 4.64 -9.44
N GLU A 298 -26.39 5.87 -9.24
CA GLU A 298 -25.83 6.33 -7.98
C GLU A 298 -26.71 7.38 -7.31
N SER A 299 -27.19 7.11 -6.10
CA SER A 299 -27.83 8.11 -5.26
C SER A 299 -26.86 8.57 -4.17
N LEU A 300 -26.81 7.91 -2.99
CA LEU A 300 -25.96 8.32 -1.88
C LEU A 300 -24.44 8.31 -2.22
N THR A 301 -24.01 7.50 -3.15
CA THR A 301 -22.60 7.38 -3.55
C THR A 301 -22.14 8.57 -4.42
N GLY A 302 -23.06 9.21 -5.16
CA GLY A 302 -22.84 10.50 -5.82
C GLY A 302 -21.67 10.53 -6.80
N GLY A 303 -21.51 9.50 -7.64
CA GLY A 303 -20.44 9.37 -8.63
C GLY A 303 -19.20 8.63 -8.14
N MET A 304 -19.15 8.19 -6.88
CA MET A 304 -17.98 7.51 -6.30
C MET A 304 -17.76 6.13 -6.92
N ALA A 305 -18.82 5.38 -7.22
CA ALA A 305 -18.72 4.08 -7.86
C ALA A 305 -18.17 4.21 -9.29
N ALA A 306 -18.68 5.18 -10.04
CA ALA A 306 -18.19 5.49 -11.40
C ALA A 306 -16.71 5.90 -11.38
N SER A 307 -16.31 6.76 -10.43
CA SER A 307 -14.92 7.16 -10.26
C SER A 307 -14.01 5.95 -10.04
N ARG A 308 -14.34 5.07 -9.09
CA ARG A 308 -13.54 3.87 -8.78
C ARG A 308 -13.47 2.87 -9.94
N VAL A 309 -14.55 2.74 -10.72
CA VAL A 309 -14.55 1.92 -11.94
C VAL A 309 -13.61 2.50 -12.99
N THR A 310 -13.61 3.82 -13.17
CA THR A 310 -12.76 4.50 -14.16
C THR A 310 -11.29 4.55 -13.77
N ASP A 311 -10.94 4.34 -12.50
CA ASP A 311 -9.55 4.16 -12.04
C ASP A 311 -8.91 2.86 -12.57
N VAL A 312 -9.74 1.89 -13.01
CA VAL A 312 -9.24 0.61 -13.55
C VAL A 312 -8.88 0.78 -15.04
N PRO A 313 -7.61 0.56 -15.42
CA PRO A 313 -7.20 0.61 -16.83
C PRO A 313 -8.02 -0.37 -17.70
N GLY A 314 -8.50 0.12 -18.85
CA GLY A 314 -9.31 -0.69 -19.77
C GLY A 314 -10.80 -0.81 -19.38
N SER A 315 -11.26 -0.13 -18.32
CA SER A 315 -12.68 -0.12 -17.92
C SER A 315 -13.62 0.33 -19.04
N SER A 316 -13.17 1.20 -19.95
CA SER A 316 -13.96 1.68 -21.11
C SER A 316 -14.44 0.59 -22.06
N GLU A 317 -13.87 -0.60 -22.00
CA GLU A 317 -14.30 -1.75 -22.80
C GLU A 317 -15.66 -2.28 -22.36
N VAL A 318 -15.97 -2.17 -21.05
CA VAL A 318 -17.20 -2.72 -20.46
C VAL A 318 -18.07 -1.67 -19.78
N PHE A 319 -17.51 -0.55 -19.32
CA PHE A 319 -18.26 0.48 -18.60
C PHE A 319 -18.94 1.45 -19.58
N ARG A 320 -20.27 1.47 -19.57
CA ARG A 320 -21.08 2.36 -20.42
C ARG A 320 -21.24 3.76 -19.84
N GLY A 321 -21.24 3.88 -18.50
CA GLY A 321 -21.41 5.14 -17.80
C GLY A 321 -22.21 5.03 -16.52
N ALA A 322 -22.55 6.17 -15.94
CA ALA A 322 -23.32 6.25 -14.71
C ALA A 322 -24.36 7.36 -14.76
N VAL A 323 -25.50 7.13 -14.10
CA VAL A 323 -26.52 8.13 -13.79
C VAL A 323 -26.45 8.47 -12.31
N VAL A 324 -26.06 9.71 -11.97
CA VAL A 324 -26.11 10.20 -10.60
C VAL A 324 -27.51 10.77 -10.33
N SER A 325 -28.41 9.91 -9.85
CA SER A 325 -29.80 10.21 -9.55
C SER A 325 -29.96 10.69 -8.10
N TYR A 326 -29.31 11.84 -7.75
CA TYR A 326 -29.27 12.34 -6.38
C TYR A 326 -30.63 12.88 -5.92
N ALA A 327 -31.30 13.67 -6.75
CA ALA A 327 -32.68 14.11 -6.52
C ALA A 327 -33.64 12.96 -6.85
N SER A 328 -34.78 12.90 -6.11
CA SER A 328 -35.78 11.83 -6.29
C SER A 328 -36.45 11.88 -7.67
N GLU A 329 -36.68 13.07 -8.21
CA GLU A 329 -37.27 13.28 -9.52
C GLU A 329 -36.46 12.62 -10.62
N VAL A 330 -35.11 12.65 -10.52
CA VAL A 330 -34.23 11.98 -11.50
C VAL A 330 -34.41 10.45 -11.47
N LYS A 331 -34.71 9.88 -10.30
CA LYS A 331 -35.02 8.45 -10.17
C LYS A 331 -36.33 8.12 -10.89
N PHE A 332 -37.36 8.95 -10.68
CA PHE A 332 -38.67 8.73 -11.27
C PHE A 332 -38.68 8.97 -12.78
N ASP A 333 -38.17 10.14 -13.22
CA ASP A 333 -38.28 10.60 -14.59
C ASP A 333 -37.31 9.88 -15.54
N LEU A 334 -36.09 9.58 -15.09
CA LEU A 334 -35.04 9.02 -15.95
C LEU A 334 -34.86 7.51 -15.78
N LEU A 335 -34.95 7.02 -14.53
CA LEU A 335 -34.70 5.61 -14.23
C LEU A 335 -36.01 4.80 -14.08
N GLU A 336 -37.18 5.43 -14.30
CA GLU A 336 -38.50 4.80 -14.22
C GLU A 336 -38.77 4.12 -12.86
N VAL A 337 -38.16 4.67 -11.77
CA VAL A 337 -38.46 4.20 -10.41
C VAL A 337 -39.88 4.53 -10.07
N PRO A 338 -40.70 3.59 -9.60
CA PRO A 338 -42.08 3.87 -9.20
C PRO A 338 -42.16 4.93 -8.07
N ASP A 339 -43.21 5.76 -8.10
CA ASP A 339 -43.49 6.72 -7.02
C ASP A 339 -43.56 6.00 -5.67
N GLY A 340 -42.83 6.50 -4.68
CA GLY A 340 -42.79 5.91 -3.36
C GLY A 340 -41.44 6.12 -2.64
N PRO A 341 -41.20 5.33 -1.58
CA PRO A 341 -39.93 5.42 -0.84
C PRO A 341 -38.74 5.10 -1.71
N VAL A 342 -37.80 6.05 -1.84
CA VAL A 342 -36.60 5.88 -2.65
C VAL A 342 -35.46 5.16 -1.88
N VAL A 343 -35.58 4.97 -0.58
CA VAL A 343 -34.67 4.18 0.25
C VAL A 343 -35.30 2.81 0.54
N SER A 344 -35.38 1.98 -0.49
CA SER A 344 -36.01 0.66 -0.43
C SER A 344 -35.41 -0.34 -1.40
N ALA A 345 -35.67 -1.63 -1.18
CA ALA A 345 -35.26 -2.70 -2.11
C ALA A 345 -35.88 -2.49 -3.51
N GLN A 346 -37.16 -2.14 -3.54
CA GLN A 346 -37.89 -1.88 -4.80
C GLN A 346 -37.26 -0.72 -5.59
N ALA A 347 -36.90 0.37 -4.90
CA ALA A 347 -36.21 1.48 -5.59
C ALA A 347 -34.82 1.09 -6.10
N ALA A 348 -34.03 0.32 -5.34
CA ALA A 348 -32.73 -0.15 -5.76
C ALA A 348 -32.84 -1.06 -7.01
N GLU A 349 -33.77 -2.00 -7.01
CA GLU A 349 -34.05 -2.89 -8.17
C GLU A 349 -34.49 -2.11 -9.41
N ALA A 350 -35.43 -1.18 -9.24
CA ALA A 350 -35.90 -0.32 -10.31
C ALA A 350 -34.77 0.57 -10.87
N MET A 351 -33.94 1.15 -10.02
CA MET A 351 -32.77 1.93 -10.42
C MET A 351 -31.77 1.09 -11.24
N ALA A 352 -31.51 -0.16 -10.83
CA ALA A 352 -30.60 -1.06 -11.56
C ALA A 352 -31.17 -1.40 -12.94
N THR A 353 -32.46 -1.71 -13.03
CA THR A 353 -33.13 -1.98 -14.31
C THR A 353 -33.21 -0.72 -15.19
N GLY A 354 -33.53 0.43 -14.59
CA GLY A 354 -33.64 1.70 -15.30
C GLY A 354 -32.29 2.13 -15.92
N VAL A 355 -31.20 2.06 -15.16
CA VAL A 355 -29.88 2.45 -15.68
C VAL A 355 -29.39 1.50 -16.78
N ARG A 356 -29.69 0.21 -16.65
CA ARG A 356 -29.39 -0.78 -17.71
C ARG A 356 -30.04 -0.41 -19.03
N LYS A 357 -31.31 0.01 -18.99
CA LYS A 357 -32.05 0.46 -20.17
C LYS A 357 -31.52 1.79 -20.73
N VAL A 358 -31.36 2.80 -19.86
CA VAL A 358 -30.92 4.15 -20.25
C VAL A 358 -29.54 4.14 -20.92
N LEU A 359 -28.62 3.31 -20.42
CA LEU A 359 -27.26 3.21 -20.93
C LEU A 359 -27.05 2.08 -21.94
N GLU A 360 -28.12 1.35 -22.30
CA GLU A 360 -28.04 0.18 -23.17
C GLU A 360 -26.95 -0.81 -22.71
N ALA A 361 -26.92 -1.06 -21.37
CA ALA A 361 -25.98 -1.96 -20.76
C ALA A 361 -26.58 -3.34 -20.49
N ASP A 362 -25.76 -4.38 -20.40
CA ASP A 362 -26.19 -5.73 -20.08
C ASP A 362 -26.40 -5.90 -18.57
N VAL A 363 -25.66 -5.12 -17.77
CA VAL A 363 -25.69 -5.14 -16.31
C VAL A 363 -25.96 -3.74 -15.77
N GLY A 364 -26.92 -3.66 -14.84
CA GLY A 364 -27.19 -2.46 -14.02
C GLY A 364 -26.83 -2.71 -12.56
N LEU A 365 -26.06 -1.81 -11.95
CA LEU A 365 -25.78 -1.79 -10.51
C LEU A 365 -26.23 -0.47 -9.93
N SER A 366 -26.96 -0.52 -8.83
CA SER A 366 -27.57 0.69 -8.22
C SER A 366 -27.25 0.80 -6.74
N PHE A 367 -27.26 2.06 -6.24
CA PHE A 367 -27.01 2.41 -4.85
C PHE A 367 -28.03 3.44 -4.36
N THR A 368 -28.89 3.07 -3.41
CA THR A 368 -29.77 4.01 -2.69
C THR A 368 -29.67 3.80 -1.21
N GLY A 369 -29.83 4.86 -0.39
CA GLY A 369 -29.70 4.73 1.06
C GLY A 369 -29.44 6.03 1.77
N VAL A 370 -29.32 5.95 3.09
CA VAL A 370 -29.10 7.07 4.01
C VAL A 370 -27.66 7.09 4.49
N ALA A 371 -26.87 8.02 3.95
CA ALA A 371 -25.48 8.19 4.40
C ALA A 371 -25.36 8.96 5.73
N GLY A 372 -26.42 9.65 6.15
CA GLY A 372 -26.48 10.45 7.37
C GLY A 372 -26.01 11.91 7.19
N PRO A 373 -25.99 12.71 8.29
CA PRO A 373 -26.26 12.29 9.68
C PRO A 373 -27.74 12.07 10.03
N GLU A 374 -28.68 12.69 9.30
CA GLU A 374 -30.09 12.61 9.56
C GLU A 374 -30.73 11.36 8.93
N PRO A 375 -31.75 10.77 9.56
CA PRO A 375 -32.58 9.71 8.97
C PRO A 375 -33.39 10.23 7.78
N GLN A 376 -33.78 9.34 6.89
CA GLN A 376 -34.64 9.63 5.73
C GLN A 376 -35.64 8.49 5.54
N GLU A 377 -36.93 8.79 5.30
CA GLU A 377 -37.99 7.81 5.05
C GLU A 377 -38.02 6.68 6.09
N ASP A 378 -37.96 7.05 7.39
CA ASP A 378 -37.89 6.13 8.52
C ASP A 378 -36.70 5.13 8.49
N GLN A 379 -35.70 5.41 7.66
CA GLN A 379 -34.44 4.64 7.62
C GLN A 379 -33.30 5.39 8.33
N GLU A 380 -32.65 4.68 9.24
CA GLU A 380 -31.53 5.20 10.00
C GLU A 380 -30.29 5.40 9.13
N PRO A 381 -29.37 6.34 9.49
CA PRO A 381 -28.07 6.47 8.85
C PRO A 381 -27.31 5.14 8.77
N GLY A 382 -26.70 4.88 7.63
CA GLY A 382 -26.01 3.63 7.33
C GLY A 382 -26.90 2.57 6.66
N THR A 383 -28.22 2.79 6.56
CA THR A 383 -29.09 1.90 5.79
C THR A 383 -28.90 2.12 4.30
N VAL A 384 -28.50 1.08 3.59
CA VAL A 384 -28.21 1.10 2.15
C VAL A 384 -28.89 -0.09 1.48
N PHE A 385 -29.51 0.16 0.33
CA PHE A 385 -29.98 -0.86 -0.58
C PHE A 385 -29.16 -0.82 -1.86
N ILE A 386 -28.72 -1.98 -2.31
CA ILE A 386 -27.95 -2.17 -3.53
C ILE A 386 -28.75 -3.08 -4.44
N GLY A 387 -29.01 -2.65 -5.65
CA GLY A 387 -29.71 -3.41 -6.68
C GLY A 387 -28.76 -3.85 -7.79
N VAL A 388 -28.97 -5.04 -8.30
CA VAL A 388 -28.24 -5.59 -9.45
C VAL A 388 -29.26 -6.16 -10.43
N ASP A 389 -29.15 -5.79 -11.69
CA ASP A 389 -29.88 -6.39 -12.82
C ASP A 389 -28.84 -6.95 -13.80
N VAL A 390 -28.79 -8.26 -13.95
CA VAL A 390 -27.95 -8.92 -14.94
C VAL A 390 -28.87 -9.55 -15.97
N ASP A 391 -29.00 -8.91 -17.14
CA ASP A 391 -29.81 -9.37 -18.25
C ASP A 391 -31.26 -9.73 -17.87
N GLY A 392 -31.87 -8.90 -17.01
CA GLY A 392 -33.26 -9.07 -16.54
C GLY A 392 -33.40 -9.93 -15.26
N ASP A 393 -32.34 -10.53 -14.77
CA ASP A 393 -32.35 -11.21 -13.47
C ASP A 393 -32.00 -10.20 -12.36
N VAL A 394 -33.06 -9.69 -11.72
CA VAL A 394 -32.99 -8.57 -10.77
C VAL A 394 -32.94 -9.09 -9.35
N SER A 395 -32.09 -8.49 -8.55
CA SER A 395 -31.98 -8.77 -7.11
C SER A 395 -31.44 -7.58 -6.34
N SER A 396 -31.69 -7.56 -5.03
CA SER A 396 -31.16 -6.52 -4.15
C SER A 396 -30.71 -7.07 -2.81
N ILE A 397 -29.84 -6.31 -2.14
CA ILE A 397 -29.45 -6.55 -0.74
C ILE A 397 -29.67 -5.29 0.08
N ARG A 398 -30.03 -5.48 1.35
CA ARG A 398 -30.07 -4.43 2.38
C ARG A 398 -28.87 -4.57 3.28
N LEU A 399 -28.16 -3.46 3.49
CA LEU A 399 -27.01 -3.38 4.38
C LEU A 399 -27.23 -2.33 5.47
N ARG A 400 -26.58 -2.52 6.61
CA ARG A 400 -26.43 -1.49 7.64
C ARG A 400 -24.94 -1.24 7.85
N LEU A 401 -24.46 -0.18 7.24
CA LEU A 401 -23.02 0.14 7.19
C LEU A 401 -22.65 1.08 8.34
N PRO A 402 -21.54 0.81 9.05
CA PRO A 402 -21.09 1.63 10.17
C PRO A 402 -20.28 2.85 9.68
N GLY A 403 -20.18 3.85 10.54
CA GLY A 403 -19.29 4.99 10.38
C GLY A 403 -20.00 6.28 9.98
N ASP A 404 -19.18 7.27 9.61
CA ASP A 404 -19.63 8.57 9.13
C ASP A 404 -20.15 8.50 7.67
N ARG A 405 -20.66 9.62 7.20
CA ARG A 405 -21.20 9.77 5.83
C ARG A 405 -20.21 9.32 4.73
N LEU A 406 -18.93 9.67 4.87
CA LEU A 406 -17.93 9.30 3.88
C LEU A 406 -17.73 7.78 3.87
N ARG A 407 -17.59 7.19 5.04
CA ARG A 407 -17.38 5.76 5.22
C ARG A 407 -18.55 4.92 4.74
N VAL A 408 -19.78 5.34 5.04
CA VAL A 408 -21.00 4.68 4.52
C VAL A 408 -20.99 4.66 2.98
N ARG A 409 -20.68 5.78 2.34
CA ARG A 409 -20.59 5.86 0.86
C ARG A 409 -19.51 4.93 0.30
N GLN A 410 -18.32 4.92 0.90
CA GLN A 410 -17.20 4.07 0.48
C GLN A 410 -17.52 2.58 0.63
N PHE A 411 -18.07 2.19 1.78
CA PHE A 411 -18.49 0.80 2.00
C PHE A 411 -19.65 0.38 1.10
N SER A 412 -20.55 1.30 0.74
CA SER A 412 -21.61 1.03 -0.24
C SER A 412 -21.02 0.58 -1.58
N VAL A 413 -20.01 1.29 -2.06
CA VAL A 413 -19.39 0.99 -3.36
C VAL A 413 -18.76 -0.40 -3.36
N ILE A 414 -17.87 -0.70 -2.40
CA ILE A 414 -17.23 -2.01 -2.39
C ILE A 414 -18.21 -3.15 -2.14
N SER A 415 -19.23 -2.95 -1.28
CA SER A 415 -20.29 -3.94 -1.06
C SER A 415 -21.09 -4.19 -2.33
N GLY A 416 -21.39 -3.14 -3.10
CA GLY A 416 -22.10 -3.28 -4.37
C GLY A 416 -21.30 -4.01 -5.43
N MET A 417 -20.01 -3.68 -5.56
CA MET A 417 -19.10 -4.41 -6.45
C MET A 417 -18.95 -5.87 -6.01
N GLY A 418 -18.83 -6.13 -4.70
CA GLY A 418 -18.79 -7.51 -4.16
C GLY A 418 -20.08 -8.29 -4.44
N PHE A 419 -21.25 -7.65 -4.30
CA PHE A 419 -22.53 -8.27 -4.61
C PHE A 419 -22.66 -8.56 -6.11
N LEU A 420 -22.26 -7.62 -6.98
CA LEU A 420 -22.23 -7.84 -8.43
C LEU A 420 -21.29 -8.99 -8.81
N ARG A 421 -20.08 -9.05 -8.19
CA ARG A 421 -19.15 -10.17 -8.39
C ARG A 421 -19.82 -11.52 -8.08
N GLN A 422 -20.49 -11.65 -6.94
CA GLN A 422 -21.20 -12.88 -6.57
C GLN A 422 -22.28 -13.24 -7.58
N ARG A 423 -23.05 -12.27 -8.05
CA ARG A 423 -24.11 -12.48 -9.07
C ARG A 423 -23.51 -12.91 -10.41
N LEU A 424 -22.37 -12.35 -10.78
CA LEU A 424 -21.66 -12.77 -11.99
C LEU A 424 -21.12 -14.21 -11.86
N LEU A 425 -20.51 -14.57 -10.73
CA LEU A 425 -19.95 -15.92 -10.53
C LEU A 425 -21.00 -17.04 -10.44
N ALA A 426 -22.21 -16.72 -9.98
CA ALA A 426 -23.31 -17.68 -9.88
C ALA A 426 -23.93 -18.08 -11.23
N ARG A 427 -23.55 -17.46 -12.32
CA ARG A 427 -23.95 -17.72 -13.71
C ARG A 427 -22.85 -18.43 -14.47
#